data_a7de8dc71aaee16058de37edc0b974af
#
_entry.id   a7de8dc71aaee16058de37edc0b974af
#
_cell.length_a   1.000
_cell.length_b   1.000
_cell.length_c   1.000
_cell.angle_alpha   90.00
_cell.angle_beta   90.00
_cell.angle_gamma   90.00
#
_symmetry.space_group_name_H-M   'P 1'
#
loop_
_entity.id
_entity.type
_entity.pdbx_description
1 polymer ?
#
loop_
_entity_poly.entity_id
_entity_poly.type
_entity_poly.pdbx_seq_one_letter_code
_entity_poly.pdbx_strand_id
1 'polypeptide(L)'
;MGNRGVLIGSIVFVFGSFILMVSLLLYESYKANKMKALAASIKTEARSTSSSVPSMDYSMYKTKISDEGREMVQVPEGPFIMGSKDGDPDEVPERQTYLKAFYIDTKEVSQEDYARFAKMTKRPLPKIEVFEDDQSKLLRPEFAAMSMTWDEAVAYCKWAGKRLPTEAEWEKAGRGEGKRKYAWGDTFMSGRANANVDGSEDGFRYLAPPGSFETGRSPYGIYDMTGNVAEWVADSYDEHYYQKAPYRDPKGPEPGELKVVRGGSWRETQHNARLSKRFAAKLWRTDITIGFRCASDVEVVDSPTASK
;
A
#
# COMPACT_ATOMS: atom_id res chain seq x y z
N MET A 1 67.26 -13.85 40.88
CA MET A 1 66.45 -14.76 39.97
C MET A 1 65.01 -14.28 40.00
N GLY A 2 64.57 -13.38 39.15
CA GLY A 2 63.20 -12.87 39.31
C GLY A 2 62.63 -11.99 38.19
N ASN A 3 63.21 -11.94 36.98
CA ASN A 3 62.59 -11.05 35.94
C ASN A 3 62.40 -11.66 34.56
N ARG A 4 62.67 -12.95 34.35
CA ARG A 4 62.51 -13.57 33.03
C ARG A 4 61.05 -14.19 32.84
N GLY A 5 60.37 -14.58 33.91
CA GLY A 5 59.01 -15.19 33.80
C GLY A 5 57.90 -14.22 33.49
N VAL A 6 57.99 -12.97 33.96
CA VAL A 6 56.98 -11.93 33.74
C VAL A 6 57.00 -11.43 32.28
N LEU A 7 58.19 -11.35 31.68
CA LEU A 7 58.33 -10.87 30.29
C LEU A 7 57.75 -11.88 29.27
N ILE A 8 57.91 -13.18 29.51
CA ILE A 8 57.41 -14.24 28.63
C ILE A 8 55.88 -14.32 28.73
N GLY A 9 55.27 -14.18 29.91
CA GLY A 9 53.82 -14.17 30.09
C GLY A 9 53.14 -13.00 29.38
N SER A 10 53.74 -11.81 29.45
CA SER A 10 53.23 -10.60 28.79
C SER A 10 53.28 -10.70 27.25
N ILE A 11 54.38 -11.26 26.71
CA ILE A 11 54.50 -11.46 25.24
C ILE A 11 53.47 -12.49 24.72
N VAL A 12 53.27 -13.59 25.42
CA VAL A 12 52.29 -14.62 25.02
C VAL A 12 50.86 -14.06 25.07
N PHE A 13 50.54 -13.22 26.05
CA PHE A 13 49.22 -12.59 26.18
C PHE A 13 48.98 -11.58 25.05
N VAL A 14 49.93 -10.76 24.67
CA VAL A 14 49.82 -9.80 23.56
C VAL A 14 49.72 -10.50 22.22
N PHE A 15 50.48 -11.56 21.97
CA PHE A 15 50.34 -12.36 20.73
C PHE A 15 49.01 -13.11 20.65
N GLY A 16 48.49 -13.66 21.76
CA GLY A 16 47.20 -14.31 21.82
C GLY A 16 46.06 -13.35 21.50
N SER A 17 46.10 -12.13 22.09
CA SER A 17 45.10 -11.08 21.82
C SER A 17 45.16 -10.59 20.38
N PHE A 18 46.37 -10.46 19.79
CA PHE A 18 46.51 -10.06 18.40
C PHE A 18 45.99 -11.12 17.42
N ILE A 19 46.25 -12.41 17.66
CA ILE A 19 45.73 -13.50 16.84
C ILE A 19 44.20 -13.55 16.92
N LEU A 20 43.61 -13.36 18.11
CA LEU A 20 42.14 -13.33 18.28
C LEU A 20 41.50 -12.16 17.53
N MET A 21 42.11 -10.97 17.59
CA MET A 21 41.63 -9.79 16.86
C MET A 21 41.75 -9.96 15.36
N VAL A 22 42.84 -10.53 14.84
CA VAL A 22 42.99 -10.82 13.41
C VAL A 22 41.97 -11.87 12.95
N SER A 23 41.74 -12.91 13.75
CA SER A 23 40.72 -13.93 13.45
C SER A 23 39.30 -13.35 13.42
N LEU A 24 38.99 -12.43 14.33
CA LEU A 24 37.68 -11.74 14.34
C LEU A 24 37.52 -10.86 13.11
N LEU A 25 38.54 -10.09 12.72
CA LEU A 25 38.49 -9.26 11.51
C LEU A 25 38.34 -10.10 10.22
N LEU A 26 39.02 -11.24 10.16
CA LEU A 26 38.90 -12.18 9.03
C LEU A 26 37.49 -12.81 8.98
N TYR A 27 36.93 -13.15 10.14
CA TYR A 27 35.57 -13.67 10.23
C TYR A 27 34.51 -12.63 9.79
N GLU A 28 34.61 -11.38 10.24
CA GLU A 28 33.72 -10.30 9.82
C GLU A 28 33.86 -10.00 8.32
N SER A 29 35.09 -10.00 7.79
CA SER A 29 35.34 -9.85 6.35
C SER A 29 34.74 -11.00 5.53
N TYR A 30 34.90 -12.23 6.02
CA TYR A 30 34.27 -13.42 5.38
C TYR A 30 32.74 -13.32 5.37
N LYS A 31 32.14 -12.94 6.52
CA LYS A 31 30.70 -12.75 6.67
C LYS A 31 30.18 -11.65 5.73
N ALA A 32 30.87 -10.51 5.66
CA ALA A 32 30.51 -9.43 4.75
C ALA A 32 30.59 -9.83 3.28
N ASN A 33 31.61 -10.59 2.88
CA ASN A 33 31.75 -11.09 1.50
C ASN A 33 30.68 -12.12 1.15
N LYS A 34 30.32 -13.00 2.09
CA LYS A 34 29.23 -13.97 1.91
C LYS A 34 27.86 -13.27 1.75
N MET A 35 27.62 -12.21 2.54
CA MET A 35 26.39 -11.40 2.40
C MET A 35 26.35 -10.65 1.07
N LYS A 36 27.47 -10.09 0.61
CA LYS A 36 27.54 -9.44 -0.72
C LYS A 36 27.29 -10.43 -1.85
N ALA A 37 27.86 -11.66 -1.78
CA ALA A 37 27.62 -12.69 -2.77
C ALA A 37 26.16 -13.16 -2.80
N LEU A 38 25.53 -13.31 -1.63
CA LEU A 38 24.10 -13.64 -1.50
C LEU A 38 23.22 -12.54 -2.09
N ALA A 39 23.49 -11.28 -1.76
CA ALA A 39 22.79 -10.13 -2.30
C ALA A 39 22.94 -10.03 -3.85
N ALA A 40 24.12 -10.35 -4.38
CA ALA A 40 24.34 -10.38 -5.82
C ALA A 40 23.57 -11.51 -6.49
N SER A 41 23.50 -12.70 -5.89
CA SER A 41 22.72 -13.83 -6.43
C SER A 41 21.22 -13.54 -6.43
N ILE A 42 20.69 -12.97 -5.33
CA ILE A 42 19.29 -12.53 -5.24
C ILE A 42 18.97 -11.47 -6.30
N LYS A 43 19.88 -10.51 -6.51
CA LYS A 43 19.72 -9.46 -7.53
C LYS A 43 19.73 -10.01 -8.96
N THR A 44 20.52 -11.08 -9.20
CA THR A 44 20.57 -11.77 -10.50
C THR A 44 19.32 -12.60 -10.73
N GLU A 45 18.84 -13.28 -9.70
CA GLU A 45 17.60 -14.07 -9.75
C GLU A 45 16.36 -13.17 -9.93
N ALA A 46 16.29 -12.04 -9.21
CA ALA A 46 15.26 -11.02 -9.40
C ALA A 46 15.29 -10.41 -10.82
N ARG A 47 16.47 -10.22 -11.42
CA ARG A 47 16.59 -9.78 -12.82
C ARG A 47 16.14 -10.83 -13.82
N SER A 48 16.42 -12.12 -13.59
CA SER A 48 16.01 -13.21 -14.47
C SER A 48 14.50 -13.47 -14.40
N THR A 49 13.88 -13.29 -13.25
CA THR A 49 12.42 -13.40 -13.07
C THR A 49 11.67 -12.17 -13.57
N SER A 50 12.29 -10.98 -13.54
CA SER A 50 11.71 -9.74 -14.07
C SER A 50 11.58 -9.75 -15.61
N SER A 51 12.39 -10.52 -16.31
CA SER A 51 12.39 -10.54 -17.80
C SER A 51 11.28 -11.41 -18.42
N SER A 52 10.48 -12.12 -17.62
CA SER A 52 9.48 -13.08 -18.11
C SER A 52 8.04 -12.81 -17.66
N VAL A 53 7.75 -11.70 -16.95
CA VAL A 53 6.37 -11.32 -16.66
C VAL A 53 5.85 -10.52 -17.85
N PRO A 54 4.86 -11.03 -18.61
CA PRO A 54 4.25 -10.25 -19.67
C PRO A 54 3.71 -8.93 -19.08
N SER A 55 4.08 -7.80 -19.67
CA SER A 55 3.46 -6.52 -19.34
C SER A 55 1.96 -6.67 -19.68
N MET A 56 1.09 -6.54 -18.69
CA MET A 56 -0.34 -6.50 -18.95
C MET A 56 -0.65 -5.26 -19.78
N ASP A 57 -1.42 -5.44 -20.85
CA ASP A 57 -1.93 -4.33 -21.65
C ASP A 57 -3.14 -3.73 -20.95
N TYR A 58 -2.97 -2.53 -20.40
CA TYR A 58 -4.03 -1.77 -19.74
C TYR A 58 -4.77 -0.82 -20.68
N SER A 59 -4.37 -0.71 -21.96
CA SER A 59 -4.96 0.22 -22.94
C SER A 59 -6.44 -0.05 -23.23
N MET A 60 -6.92 -1.25 -22.88
CA MET A 60 -8.32 -1.64 -23.01
C MET A 60 -9.25 -0.91 -22.01
N TYR A 61 -8.72 -0.35 -20.93
CA TYR A 61 -9.52 0.35 -19.95
C TYR A 61 -9.56 1.86 -20.24
N LYS A 62 -10.75 2.44 -20.13
CA LYS A 62 -10.93 3.89 -20.31
C LYS A 62 -10.27 4.63 -19.15
N THR A 63 -9.47 5.63 -19.48
CA THR A 63 -8.88 6.55 -18.52
C THR A 63 -9.39 7.96 -18.74
N LYS A 64 -9.34 8.79 -17.70
CA LYS A 64 -9.59 10.23 -17.79
C LYS A 64 -8.64 10.96 -16.85
N ILE A 65 -8.39 12.22 -17.14
CA ILE A 65 -7.72 13.13 -16.22
C ILE A 65 -8.81 13.93 -15.51
N SER A 66 -8.78 13.93 -14.20
CA SER A 66 -9.69 14.73 -13.37
C SER A 66 -9.32 16.20 -13.37
N ASP A 67 -10.21 17.07 -12.90
CA ASP A 67 -10.01 18.54 -12.93
C ASP A 67 -8.76 18.98 -12.14
N GLU A 68 -8.39 18.25 -11.10
CA GLU A 68 -7.17 18.50 -10.33
C GLU A 68 -5.91 17.88 -10.95
N GLY A 69 -6.03 17.24 -12.13
CA GLY A 69 -4.91 16.73 -12.92
C GLY A 69 -4.48 15.29 -12.59
N ARG A 70 -5.31 14.51 -11.90
CA ARG A 70 -5.00 13.11 -11.56
C ARG A 70 -5.59 12.13 -12.56
N GLU A 71 -4.82 11.10 -12.88
CA GLU A 71 -5.30 10.01 -13.74
C GLU A 71 -6.26 9.10 -12.98
N MET A 72 -7.39 8.80 -13.60
CA MET A 72 -8.40 7.85 -13.14
C MET A 72 -8.63 6.78 -14.20
N VAL A 73 -8.87 5.56 -13.77
CA VAL A 73 -9.24 4.44 -14.65
C VAL A 73 -10.67 4.00 -14.37
N GLN A 74 -11.39 3.65 -15.42
CA GLN A 74 -12.73 3.08 -15.32
C GLN A 74 -12.66 1.60 -14.96
N VAL A 75 -13.22 1.24 -13.81
CA VAL A 75 -13.54 -0.14 -13.46
C VAL A 75 -14.90 -0.47 -14.06
N PRO A 76 -15.00 -1.48 -14.95
CA PRO A 76 -16.24 -1.79 -15.63
C PRO A 76 -17.30 -2.30 -14.67
N GLU A 77 -18.58 -2.10 -15.06
CA GLU A 77 -19.69 -2.73 -14.33
C GLU A 77 -19.61 -4.25 -14.40
N GLY A 78 -20.21 -4.91 -13.44
CA GLY A 78 -20.29 -6.37 -13.41
C GLY A 78 -20.04 -6.96 -12.04
N PRO A 79 -20.19 -8.29 -11.94
CA PRO A 79 -19.95 -9.01 -10.70
C PRO A 79 -18.46 -9.17 -10.40
N PHE A 80 -18.14 -9.34 -9.14
CA PHE A 80 -16.83 -9.77 -8.66
C PHE A 80 -16.97 -10.57 -7.36
N ILE A 81 -15.90 -11.22 -6.94
CA ILE A 81 -15.91 -11.96 -5.68
C ILE A 81 -15.31 -11.07 -4.58
N MET A 82 -16.15 -10.71 -3.60
CA MET A 82 -15.81 -9.90 -2.43
C MET A 82 -15.59 -10.78 -1.20
N GLY A 83 -14.63 -10.40 -0.35
CA GLY A 83 -14.31 -11.15 0.86
C GLY A 83 -13.39 -12.36 0.60
N SER A 84 -13.25 -13.19 1.60
CA SER A 84 -12.41 -14.39 1.55
C SER A 84 -12.98 -15.47 2.48
N LYS A 85 -12.96 -16.72 2.03
CA LYS A 85 -13.31 -17.87 2.87
C LYS A 85 -12.18 -18.29 3.81
N ASP A 86 -10.94 -17.92 3.47
CA ASP A 86 -9.71 -18.28 4.18
C ASP A 86 -9.06 -17.04 4.84
N GLY A 87 -9.81 -15.94 4.96
CA GLY A 87 -9.38 -14.69 5.57
C GLY A 87 -9.72 -14.62 7.06
N ASP A 88 -9.69 -13.40 7.60
CA ASP A 88 -10.10 -13.14 8.96
C ASP A 88 -11.65 -13.22 9.10
N PRO A 89 -12.19 -13.36 10.32
CA PRO A 89 -13.63 -13.54 10.53
C PRO A 89 -14.52 -12.47 9.92
N ASP A 90 -14.05 -11.23 9.81
CA ASP A 90 -14.77 -10.09 9.23
C ASP A 90 -14.70 -10.03 7.69
N GLU A 91 -13.87 -10.89 7.06
CA GLU A 91 -13.80 -11.06 5.61
C GLU A 91 -14.79 -12.12 5.10
N VAL A 92 -15.46 -12.85 6.01
CA VAL A 92 -16.38 -13.97 5.71
C VAL A 92 -17.85 -13.48 5.74
N PRO A 93 -18.71 -14.00 4.85
CA PRO A 93 -18.46 -14.96 3.78
C PRO A 93 -17.83 -14.32 2.52
N GLU A 94 -17.03 -15.11 1.80
CA GLU A 94 -16.74 -14.83 0.40
C GLU A 94 -18.07 -14.80 -0.38
N ARG A 95 -18.33 -13.75 -1.16
CA ARG A 95 -19.62 -13.55 -1.79
C ARG A 95 -19.51 -12.89 -3.17
N GLN A 96 -20.41 -13.21 -4.06
CA GLN A 96 -20.55 -12.48 -5.30
C GLN A 96 -21.25 -11.14 -5.05
N THR A 97 -20.68 -10.07 -5.58
CA THR A 97 -21.18 -8.70 -5.45
C THR A 97 -21.16 -8.04 -6.83
N TYR A 98 -22.17 -7.27 -7.17
CA TYR A 98 -22.27 -6.53 -8.44
C TYR A 98 -22.07 -5.05 -8.18
N LEU A 99 -21.23 -4.40 -8.99
CA LEU A 99 -21.04 -2.96 -8.98
C LEU A 99 -21.34 -2.35 -10.35
N LYS A 100 -21.92 -1.15 -10.36
CA LYS A 100 -21.95 -0.28 -11.53
C LYS A 100 -20.51 0.11 -11.91
N ALA A 101 -20.33 0.59 -13.14
CA ALA A 101 -19.05 1.15 -13.55
C ALA A 101 -18.74 2.43 -12.75
N PHE A 102 -17.48 2.62 -12.39
CA PHE A 102 -16.99 3.80 -11.68
C PHE A 102 -15.57 4.12 -12.13
N TYR A 103 -15.13 5.35 -11.89
CA TYR A 103 -13.74 5.73 -12.02
C TYR A 103 -13.06 5.75 -10.66
N ILE A 104 -11.79 5.39 -10.61
CA ILE A 104 -10.97 5.44 -9.41
C ILE A 104 -9.57 5.98 -9.76
N ASP A 105 -8.96 6.75 -8.86
CA ASP A 105 -7.59 7.24 -9.04
C ASP A 105 -6.63 6.06 -9.21
N THR A 106 -5.74 6.14 -10.20
CA THR A 106 -4.76 5.08 -10.48
C THR A 106 -3.69 4.96 -9.39
N LYS A 107 -3.51 6.00 -8.58
CA LYS A 107 -2.54 6.10 -7.48
C LYS A 107 -3.19 6.74 -6.25
N GLU A 108 -2.60 6.55 -5.08
CA GLU A 108 -2.92 7.26 -3.85
C GLU A 108 -2.73 8.78 -4.02
N VAL A 109 -3.49 9.60 -3.31
CA VAL A 109 -3.29 11.07 -3.29
C VAL A 109 -1.91 11.38 -2.72
N SER A 110 -1.16 12.27 -3.37
CA SER A 110 0.17 12.67 -2.90
C SER A 110 0.11 13.77 -1.83
N GLN A 111 1.20 13.97 -1.09
CA GLN A 111 1.32 15.08 -0.14
C GLN A 111 1.27 16.43 -0.85
N GLU A 112 1.81 16.53 -2.06
CA GLU A 112 1.72 17.74 -2.90
C GLU A 112 0.28 18.07 -3.28
N ASP A 113 -0.49 17.06 -3.73
CA ASP A 113 -1.90 17.24 -4.08
C ASP A 113 -2.72 17.66 -2.87
N TYR A 114 -2.48 17.03 -1.72
CA TYR A 114 -3.16 17.41 -0.48
C TYR A 114 -2.76 18.82 -0.02
N ALA A 115 -1.50 19.19 -0.12
CA ALA A 115 -1.03 20.54 0.23
C ALA A 115 -1.66 21.62 -0.67
N ARG A 116 -1.84 21.34 -1.96
CA ARG A 116 -2.55 22.21 -2.90
C ARG A 116 -4.01 22.42 -2.45
N PHE A 117 -4.72 21.34 -2.11
CA PHE A 117 -6.08 21.42 -1.56
C PHE A 117 -6.13 22.24 -0.26
N ALA A 118 -5.26 21.94 0.70
CA ALA A 118 -5.20 22.65 1.97
C ALA A 118 -4.99 24.16 1.79
N LYS A 119 -4.05 24.54 0.89
CA LYS A 119 -3.80 25.94 0.53
C LYS A 119 -5.02 26.62 -0.08
N MET A 120 -5.68 25.98 -1.06
CA MET A 120 -6.84 26.54 -1.76
C MET A 120 -8.07 26.68 -0.86
N THR A 121 -8.24 25.79 0.10
CA THR A 121 -9.38 25.77 1.04
C THR A 121 -9.06 26.41 2.39
N LYS A 122 -7.85 26.94 2.57
CA LYS A 122 -7.36 27.55 3.83
C LYS A 122 -7.43 26.61 5.02
N ARG A 123 -7.21 25.31 4.79
CA ARG A 123 -7.16 24.29 5.84
C ARG A 123 -5.72 24.09 6.34
N PRO A 124 -5.52 23.72 7.61
CA PRO A 124 -4.20 23.32 8.07
C PRO A 124 -3.75 22.04 7.37
N LEU A 125 -2.44 21.85 7.26
CA LEU A 125 -1.88 20.55 6.89
C LEU A 125 -2.03 19.56 8.05
N PRO A 126 -2.15 18.25 7.77
CA PRO A 126 -2.16 17.22 8.80
C PRO A 126 -0.90 17.31 9.66
N LYS A 127 -1.08 17.13 10.97
CA LYS A 127 0.07 16.99 11.87
C LYS A 127 0.61 15.58 11.74
N ILE A 128 1.87 15.48 11.33
CA ILE A 128 2.56 14.20 11.21
C ILE A 128 3.45 14.03 12.45
N GLU A 129 3.06 13.12 13.32
CA GLU A 129 3.87 12.74 14.46
C GLU A 129 4.92 11.74 13.99
N VAL A 130 6.14 12.21 13.82
CA VAL A 130 7.28 11.38 13.45
C VAL A 130 7.92 10.78 14.69
N PHE A 131 8.25 9.51 14.59
CA PHE A 131 8.90 8.72 15.63
C PHE A 131 10.44 8.68 15.49
N GLU A 132 10.98 9.37 14.49
CA GLU A 132 12.42 9.52 14.24
C GLU A 132 12.77 11.01 14.03
N ASP A 133 14.00 11.39 14.33
CA ASP A 133 14.49 12.77 14.22
C ASP A 133 14.52 13.31 12.77
N ASP A 134 14.46 12.43 11.76
CA ASP A 134 14.55 12.79 10.36
C ASP A 134 13.18 12.74 9.65
N GLN A 135 12.45 13.84 9.72
CA GLN A 135 11.16 14.00 9.05
C GLN A 135 11.24 13.90 7.52
N SER A 136 12.42 14.14 6.92
CA SER A 136 12.60 14.09 5.46
C SER A 136 12.32 12.71 4.87
N LYS A 137 12.37 11.68 5.70
CA LYS A 137 12.06 10.30 5.30
C LYS A 137 10.58 10.02 5.07
N LEU A 138 9.69 10.85 5.60
CA LEU A 138 8.24 10.72 5.49
C LEU A 138 7.58 11.92 4.82
N LEU A 139 8.22 13.10 4.88
CA LEU A 139 7.68 14.36 4.37
C LEU A 139 8.32 14.71 3.04
N ARG A 140 7.78 14.16 1.95
CA ARG A 140 8.17 14.50 0.58
C ARG A 140 6.94 14.74 -0.27
N PRO A 141 6.93 15.78 -1.11
CA PRO A 141 5.79 16.13 -1.95
C PRO A 141 5.23 14.96 -2.76
N GLU A 142 6.13 14.11 -3.26
CA GLU A 142 5.82 12.95 -4.09
C GLU A 142 5.30 11.72 -3.33
N PHE A 143 5.38 11.70 -2.01
CA PHE A 143 4.88 10.57 -1.21
C PHE A 143 3.36 10.61 -1.04
N ALA A 144 2.77 9.45 -0.71
CA ALA A 144 1.36 9.37 -0.39
C ALA A 144 1.00 10.32 0.76
N ALA A 145 -0.13 10.99 0.65
CA ALA A 145 -0.70 11.79 1.72
C ALA A 145 -1.14 10.86 2.86
N MET A 146 -0.84 11.23 4.10
CA MET A 146 -1.08 10.42 5.30
C MET A 146 -1.44 11.30 6.50
N SER A 147 -1.84 10.68 7.59
CA SER A 147 -2.20 11.36 8.85
C SER A 147 -3.40 12.31 8.75
N MET A 148 -4.28 12.12 7.76
CA MET A 148 -5.56 12.82 7.73
C MET A 148 -6.65 11.95 8.34
N THR A 149 -7.64 12.60 8.94
CA THR A 149 -8.89 12.00 9.39
C THR A 149 -9.73 11.56 8.20
N TRP A 150 -10.74 10.71 8.44
CA TRP A 150 -11.68 10.31 7.40
C TRP A 150 -12.42 11.51 6.79
N ASP A 151 -12.87 12.46 7.64
CA ASP A 151 -13.56 13.67 7.18
C ASP A 151 -12.67 14.56 6.30
N GLU A 152 -11.38 14.61 6.57
CA GLU A 152 -10.41 15.37 5.76
C GLU A 152 -10.19 14.69 4.40
N ALA A 153 -10.13 13.37 4.36
CA ALA A 153 -10.07 12.60 3.10
C ALA A 153 -11.34 12.80 2.27
N VAL A 154 -12.53 12.73 2.90
CA VAL A 154 -13.82 13.07 2.24
C VAL A 154 -13.82 14.48 1.70
N ALA A 155 -13.35 15.46 2.49
CA ALA A 155 -13.32 16.86 2.08
C ALA A 155 -12.41 17.09 0.87
N TYR A 156 -11.25 16.41 0.81
CA TYR A 156 -10.38 16.45 -0.36
C TYR A 156 -11.08 15.88 -1.60
N CYS A 157 -11.60 14.65 -1.52
CA CYS A 157 -12.26 14.05 -2.68
C CYS A 157 -13.44 14.89 -3.17
N LYS A 158 -14.24 15.46 -2.25
CA LYS A 158 -15.33 16.36 -2.60
C LYS A 158 -14.86 17.66 -3.28
N TRP A 159 -13.76 18.26 -2.81
CA TRP A 159 -13.15 19.43 -3.45
C TRP A 159 -12.70 19.11 -4.88
N ALA A 160 -12.17 17.90 -5.10
CA ALA A 160 -11.76 17.39 -6.40
C ALA A 160 -12.93 16.94 -7.31
N GLY A 161 -14.19 17.21 -6.95
CA GLY A 161 -15.36 16.73 -7.70
C GLY A 161 -15.58 15.22 -7.65
N LYS A 162 -15.03 14.57 -6.62
CA LYS A 162 -14.99 13.12 -6.43
C LYS A 162 -15.58 12.71 -5.07
N ARG A 163 -15.47 11.45 -4.73
CA ARG A 163 -15.80 10.87 -3.44
C ARG A 163 -14.76 9.82 -3.03
N LEU A 164 -14.78 9.37 -1.77
CA LEU A 164 -14.08 8.15 -1.43
C LEU A 164 -14.71 6.95 -2.18
N PRO A 165 -13.93 5.93 -2.55
CA PRO A 165 -14.49 4.67 -3.04
C PRO A 165 -15.27 3.99 -1.91
N THR A 166 -16.32 3.23 -2.24
CA THR A 166 -16.87 2.27 -1.29
C THR A 166 -15.89 1.13 -1.06
N GLU A 167 -16.03 0.40 0.05
CA GLU A 167 -15.21 -0.77 0.34
C GLU A 167 -15.25 -1.79 -0.81
N ALA A 168 -16.44 -2.04 -1.37
CA ALA A 168 -16.61 -2.96 -2.48
C ALA A 168 -15.95 -2.46 -3.78
N GLU A 169 -16.03 -1.16 -4.08
CA GLU A 169 -15.35 -0.56 -5.23
C GLU A 169 -13.83 -0.67 -5.08
N TRP A 170 -13.30 -0.36 -3.91
CA TRP A 170 -11.88 -0.49 -3.62
C TRP A 170 -11.40 -1.94 -3.81
N GLU A 171 -12.13 -2.91 -3.27
CA GLU A 171 -11.77 -4.31 -3.36
C GLU A 171 -11.82 -4.82 -4.80
N LYS A 172 -12.87 -4.48 -5.58
CA LYS A 172 -12.95 -4.81 -7.01
C LYS A 172 -11.80 -4.18 -7.80
N ALA A 173 -11.49 -2.91 -7.53
CA ALA A 173 -10.38 -2.20 -8.16
C ALA A 173 -9.02 -2.89 -7.97
N GLY A 174 -8.80 -3.47 -6.78
CA GLY A 174 -7.58 -4.20 -6.46
C GLY A 174 -7.52 -5.60 -7.08
N ARG A 175 -8.58 -6.41 -6.94
CA ARG A 175 -8.54 -7.83 -7.29
C ARG A 175 -9.13 -8.20 -8.66
N GLY A 176 -9.81 -7.27 -9.34
CA GLY A 176 -10.57 -7.57 -10.55
C GLY A 176 -11.84 -8.36 -10.23
N GLU A 177 -12.26 -9.20 -11.16
CA GLU A 177 -13.48 -10.03 -11.02
C GLU A 177 -13.23 -11.29 -10.17
N GLY A 178 -11.97 -11.69 -10.02
CA GLY A 178 -11.57 -12.93 -9.37
C GLY A 178 -11.32 -12.83 -7.87
N LYS A 179 -10.54 -13.77 -7.36
CA LYS A 179 -10.27 -13.99 -5.91
C LYS A 179 -8.83 -13.67 -5.51
N ARG A 180 -8.10 -12.87 -6.29
CA ARG A 180 -6.70 -12.58 -6.02
C ARG A 180 -6.49 -12.10 -4.59
N LYS A 181 -5.49 -12.67 -3.92
CA LYS A 181 -5.07 -12.22 -2.58
C LYS A 181 -4.39 -10.87 -2.61
N TYR A 182 -3.54 -10.65 -3.64
CA TYR A 182 -2.80 -9.42 -3.90
C TYR A 182 -3.14 -8.92 -5.30
N ALA A 183 -2.85 -7.69 -5.61
CA ALA A 183 -3.21 -7.08 -6.89
C ALA A 183 -2.74 -7.88 -8.12
N TRP A 184 -1.59 -8.54 -8.01
CA TRP A 184 -0.97 -9.34 -9.08
C TRP A 184 -1.28 -10.85 -9.04
N GLY A 185 -1.90 -11.38 -8.00
CA GLY A 185 -2.19 -12.82 -7.86
C GLY A 185 -2.25 -13.31 -6.42
N ASP A 186 -2.07 -14.62 -6.21
CA ASP A 186 -2.30 -15.25 -4.90
C ASP A 186 -1.03 -15.42 -4.06
N THR A 187 0.13 -15.34 -4.67
CA THR A 187 1.42 -15.45 -3.99
C THR A 187 2.03 -14.07 -3.78
N PHE A 188 2.42 -13.75 -2.54
CA PHE A 188 3.15 -12.53 -2.26
C PHE A 188 4.52 -12.55 -2.92
N MET A 189 4.91 -11.44 -3.55
CA MET A 189 6.20 -11.27 -4.19
C MET A 189 6.81 -9.95 -3.70
N SER A 190 7.93 -10.04 -3.01
CA SER A 190 8.73 -8.89 -2.65
C SER A 190 9.12 -8.09 -3.90
N GLY A 191 9.17 -6.77 -3.78
CA GLY A 191 9.44 -5.87 -4.92
C GLY A 191 8.24 -5.59 -5.82
N ARG A 192 7.02 -6.07 -5.48
CA ARG A 192 5.76 -5.68 -6.14
C ARG A 192 4.88 -4.77 -5.31
N ALA A 193 5.22 -4.58 -4.05
CA ALA A 193 4.49 -3.71 -3.13
C ALA A 193 5.42 -3.23 -2.01
N ASN A 194 5.12 -2.08 -1.45
CA ASN A 194 5.71 -1.60 -0.21
C ASN A 194 4.89 -2.14 0.98
N ALA A 195 5.19 -3.37 1.41
CA ALA A 195 4.47 -4.09 2.46
C ALA A 195 5.42 -4.99 3.26
N ASN A 196 6.50 -4.41 3.78
CA ASN A 196 7.53 -5.14 4.50
C ASN A 196 8.04 -4.30 5.66
N VAL A 197 7.86 -4.82 6.88
CA VAL A 197 8.12 -4.08 8.13
C VAL A 197 9.54 -3.51 8.23
N ASP A 198 10.52 -4.14 7.60
CA ASP A 198 11.93 -3.72 7.65
C ASP A 198 12.44 -3.05 6.37
N GLY A 199 11.64 -3.01 5.30
CA GLY A 199 11.98 -2.39 4.02
C GLY A 199 13.17 -3.03 3.29
N SER A 200 13.60 -4.22 3.71
CA SER A 200 14.81 -4.85 3.18
C SER A 200 14.62 -5.49 1.81
N GLU A 201 13.38 -5.84 1.46
CA GLU A 201 13.05 -6.61 0.26
C GLU A 201 12.46 -5.77 -0.87
N ASP A 202 11.73 -4.70 -0.56
CA ASP A 202 11.06 -3.83 -1.54
C ASP A 202 11.88 -2.57 -1.90
N GLY A 203 12.92 -2.26 -1.13
CA GLY A 203 13.81 -1.13 -1.35
C GLY A 203 13.39 0.16 -0.63
N PHE A 204 12.29 0.15 0.11
CA PHE A 204 11.78 1.29 0.87
C PHE A 204 11.60 0.94 2.34
N ARG A 205 12.34 1.61 3.22
CA ARG A 205 12.18 1.44 4.68
C ARG A 205 10.88 2.06 5.18
N TYR A 206 10.38 3.05 4.49
CA TYR A 206 9.16 3.80 4.77
C TYR A 206 8.32 3.90 3.49
N LEU A 207 7.58 4.97 3.33
CA LEU A 207 6.77 5.24 2.13
C LEU A 207 7.58 5.18 0.83
N ALA A 208 6.96 4.60 -0.18
CA ALA A 208 7.38 4.73 -1.57
C ALA A 208 6.57 5.84 -2.27
N PRO A 209 7.11 6.52 -3.28
CA PRO A 209 6.29 7.35 -4.17
C PRO A 209 5.17 6.50 -4.79
N PRO A 210 3.89 6.94 -4.77
CA PRO A 210 2.80 6.21 -5.41
C PRO A 210 3.09 5.85 -6.87
N GLY A 211 2.95 4.58 -7.20
CA GLY A 211 3.26 4.06 -8.53
C GLY A 211 4.69 3.54 -8.70
N SER A 212 5.44 3.32 -7.62
CA SER A 212 6.80 2.77 -7.69
C SER A 212 6.87 1.32 -8.15
N PHE A 213 5.79 0.56 -8.03
CA PHE A 213 5.76 -0.88 -8.29
C PHE A 213 4.97 -1.22 -9.56
N GLU A 214 5.61 -1.10 -10.72
CA GLU A 214 4.98 -1.35 -12.03
C GLU A 214 4.37 -2.74 -12.16
N THR A 215 5.04 -3.76 -11.63
CA THR A 215 4.57 -5.15 -11.67
C THR A 215 3.60 -5.50 -10.55
N GLY A 216 3.30 -4.55 -9.67
CA GLY A 216 2.36 -4.65 -8.56
C GLY A 216 0.95 -4.13 -8.87
N ARG A 217 0.71 -3.70 -10.11
CA ARG A 217 -0.60 -3.16 -10.53
C ARG A 217 -1.72 -4.20 -10.43
N SER A 218 -2.91 -3.70 -10.19
CA SER A 218 -4.14 -4.47 -10.27
C SER A 218 -4.48 -4.85 -11.72
N PRO A 219 -5.46 -5.74 -11.95
CA PRO A 219 -5.94 -6.06 -13.30
C PRO A 219 -6.40 -4.85 -14.12
N TYR A 220 -6.78 -3.76 -13.46
CA TYR A 220 -7.20 -2.51 -14.10
C TYR A 220 -6.08 -1.48 -14.23
N GLY A 221 -4.84 -1.84 -13.90
CA GLY A 221 -3.68 -0.95 -13.99
C GLY A 221 -3.51 0.00 -12.80
N ILE A 222 -4.19 -0.25 -11.69
CA ILE A 222 -4.16 0.58 -10.49
C ILE A 222 -2.97 0.19 -9.63
N TYR A 223 -2.20 1.17 -9.17
CA TYR A 223 -1.02 0.97 -8.32
C TYR A 223 -1.37 0.92 -6.83
N ASP A 224 -0.49 0.30 -6.06
CA ASP A 224 -0.42 0.37 -4.60
C ASP A 224 -1.70 -0.09 -3.89
N MET A 225 -2.51 -0.96 -4.55
CA MET A 225 -3.67 -1.61 -3.93
C MET A 225 -3.25 -2.64 -2.85
N THR A 226 -1.97 -2.92 -2.75
CA THR A 226 -1.33 -3.81 -1.77
C THR A 226 -0.16 -3.05 -1.16
N GLY A 227 -0.27 -2.60 0.09
CA GLY A 227 0.79 -1.88 0.81
C GLY A 227 0.85 -0.37 0.53
N ASN A 228 1.99 0.24 0.76
CA ASN A 228 2.32 1.65 0.79
C ASN A 228 1.56 2.41 1.90
N VAL A 229 0.37 2.95 1.68
CA VAL A 229 -0.51 3.40 2.75
C VAL A 229 -1.81 2.60 2.75
N ALA A 230 -2.33 2.30 3.93
CA ALA A 230 -3.69 1.81 4.06
C ALA A 230 -4.66 2.95 3.72
N GLU A 231 -5.83 2.64 3.16
CA GLU A 231 -6.67 3.65 2.55
C GLU A 231 -8.04 3.75 3.20
N TRP A 232 -8.44 4.98 3.55
CA TRP A 232 -9.81 5.27 3.92
C TRP A 232 -10.76 4.97 2.76
N VAL A 233 -11.87 4.29 3.07
CA VAL A 233 -12.99 4.14 2.15
C VAL A 233 -14.26 4.77 2.74
N ALA A 234 -15.33 4.86 1.97
CA ALA A 234 -16.55 5.55 2.39
C ALA A 234 -17.29 4.84 3.54
N ASP A 235 -17.19 3.52 3.58
CA ASP A 235 -18.04 2.65 4.40
C ASP A 235 -17.73 2.75 5.90
N SER A 236 -18.77 2.68 6.71
CA SER A 236 -18.63 2.37 8.13
C SER A 236 -18.28 0.90 8.32
N TYR A 237 -17.55 0.60 9.39
CA TYR A 237 -17.14 -0.76 9.69
C TYR A 237 -18.19 -1.48 10.54
N ASP A 238 -18.54 -2.70 10.13
CA ASP A 238 -19.24 -3.71 10.89
C ASP A 238 -18.63 -5.07 10.54
N GLU A 239 -18.17 -5.82 11.55
CA GLU A 239 -17.51 -7.13 11.34
C GLU A 239 -18.42 -8.16 10.68
N HIS A 240 -19.75 -8.02 10.84
CA HIS A 240 -20.74 -8.94 10.28
C HIS A 240 -21.43 -8.41 9.02
N TYR A 241 -20.96 -7.28 8.48
CA TYR A 241 -21.63 -6.65 7.34
C TYR A 241 -21.74 -7.56 6.12
N TYR A 242 -20.70 -8.34 5.81
CA TYR A 242 -20.68 -9.20 4.63
C TYR A 242 -21.76 -10.28 4.64
N GLN A 243 -22.26 -10.67 5.83
CA GLN A 243 -23.35 -11.66 5.98
C GLN A 243 -24.71 -11.11 5.49
N LYS A 244 -24.90 -9.80 5.54
CA LYS A 244 -26.18 -9.12 5.24
C LYS A 244 -26.09 -8.06 4.14
N ALA A 245 -24.91 -7.81 3.59
CA ALA A 245 -24.71 -6.80 2.57
C ALA A 245 -25.53 -7.10 1.31
N PRO A 246 -26.12 -6.10 0.63
CA PRO A 246 -26.84 -6.32 -0.61
C PRO A 246 -25.92 -6.84 -1.72
N TYR A 247 -26.49 -7.55 -2.69
CA TYR A 247 -25.74 -8.04 -3.85
C TYR A 247 -25.25 -6.89 -4.74
N ARG A 248 -26.07 -5.84 -4.91
CA ARG A 248 -25.76 -4.70 -5.79
C ARG A 248 -25.34 -3.49 -5.00
N ASP A 249 -24.22 -2.90 -5.42
CA ASP A 249 -23.69 -1.61 -4.97
C ASP A 249 -23.73 -1.45 -3.43
N PRO A 250 -23.15 -2.39 -2.63
CA PRO A 250 -23.13 -2.28 -1.18
C PRO A 250 -22.35 -1.01 -0.76
N LYS A 251 -22.86 -0.31 0.26
CA LYS A 251 -22.33 0.97 0.74
C LYS A 251 -21.96 0.96 2.24
N GLY A 252 -21.76 -0.23 2.78
CA GLY A 252 -21.53 -0.39 4.21
C GLY A 252 -22.83 -0.37 5.04
N PRO A 253 -22.70 -0.56 6.35
CA PRO A 253 -23.81 -0.41 7.29
C PRO A 253 -24.17 1.08 7.48
N GLU A 254 -25.18 1.33 8.32
CA GLU A 254 -25.54 2.69 8.74
C GLU A 254 -24.31 3.46 9.28
N PRO A 255 -24.30 4.79 9.14
CA PRO A 255 -23.15 5.60 9.56
C PRO A 255 -22.75 5.36 11.03
N GLY A 256 -21.47 5.19 11.27
CA GLY A 256 -20.88 4.96 12.57
C GLY A 256 -19.49 5.61 12.71
N GLU A 257 -18.96 5.60 13.92
CA GLU A 257 -17.64 6.19 14.24
C GLU A 257 -16.46 5.36 13.71
N LEU A 258 -16.65 4.06 13.52
CA LEU A 258 -15.64 3.19 12.92
C LEU A 258 -15.82 3.20 11.40
N LYS A 259 -14.74 3.49 10.71
CA LYS A 259 -14.63 3.48 9.24
C LYS A 259 -13.72 2.35 8.79
N VAL A 260 -13.99 1.85 7.60
CA VAL A 260 -13.16 0.81 6.98
C VAL A 260 -11.88 1.43 6.41
N VAL A 261 -10.77 0.73 6.62
CA VAL A 261 -9.46 1.01 6.03
C VAL A 261 -8.98 -0.24 5.30
N ARG A 262 -8.37 -0.09 4.14
CA ARG A 262 -8.03 -1.20 3.23
C ARG A 262 -6.57 -1.14 2.78
N GLY A 263 -6.03 -2.26 2.26
CA GLY A 263 -4.76 -2.33 1.52
C GLY A 263 -3.54 -2.70 2.35
N GLY A 264 -3.56 -2.44 3.66
CA GLY A 264 -2.35 -2.50 4.48
C GLY A 264 -1.38 -1.38 4.15
N SER A 265 -0.23 -1.34 4.80
CA SER A 265 0.72 -0.22 4.67
C SER A 265 2.16 -0.72 4.64
N TRP A 266 3.10 0.21 4.45
CA TRP A 266 4.54 -0.02 4.54
C TRP A 266 5.01 -0.64 5.88
N ARG A 267 4.20 -0.55 6.93
CA ARG A 267 4.47 -1.17 8.26
C ARG A 267 3.86 -2.54 8.44
N GLU A 268 3.08 -3.00 7.47
CA GLU A 268 2.33 -4.24 7.60
C GLU A 268 3.05 -5.41 6.94
N THR A 269 2.76 -6.60 7.44
CA THR A 269 3.21 -7.84 6.79
C THR A 269 2.35 -8.18 5.58
N GLN A 270 2.85 -9.08 4.73
CA GLN A 270 2.08 -9.61 3.59
C GLN A 270 0.67 -10.10 3.96
N HIS A 271 0.47 -10.64 5.19
CA HIS A 271 -0.85 -11.10 5.63
C HIS A 271 -1.85 -9.95 5.72
N ASN A 272 -1.42 -8.80 6.20
CA ASN A 272 -2.24 -7.60 6.38
C ASN A 272 -2.40 -6.77 5.10
N ALA A 273 -1.57 -7.02 4.08
CA ALA A 273 -1.64 -6.36 2.77
C ALA A 273 -2.53 -7.12 1.75
N ARG A 274 -3.26 -8.15 2.18
CA ARG A 274 -4.24 -8.86 1.33
C ARG A 274 -5.38 -7.93 0.93
N LEU A 275 -5.85 -8.05 -0.32
CA LEU A 275 -6.96 -7.24 -0.84
C LEU A 275 -8.29 -7.47 -0.12
N SER A 276 -8.49 -8.62 0.52
CA SER A 276 -9.67 -8.90 1.35
C SER A 276 -9.54 -8.39 2.78
N LYS A 277 -8.31 -8.08 3.26
CA LYS A 277 -8.09 -7.64 4.64
C LYS A 277 -8.84 -6.35 4.94
N ARG A 278 -9.56 -6.36 6.05
CA ARG A 278 -10.33 -5.23 6.56
C ARG A 278 -9.71 -4.72 7.85
N PHE A 279 -9.64 -3.40 7.98
CA PHE A 279 -9.27 -2.75 9.24
C PHE A 279 -10.38 -1.80 9.63
N ALA A 280 -10.53 -1.59 10.94
CA ALA A 280 -11.43 -0.61 11.51
C ALA A 280 -10.63 0.50 12.18
N ALA A 281 -10.94 1.75 11.86
CA ALA A 281 -10.35 2.90 12.52
C ALA A 281 -11.43 3.94 12.84
N LYS A 282 -11.27 4.64 13.97
CA LYS A 282 -12.17 5.75 14.34
C LYS A 282 -12.00 6.88 13.31
N LEU A 283 -13.10 7.48 12.89
CA LEU A 283 -13.13 8.52 11.84
C LEU A 283 -12.20 9.72 12.13
N TRP A 284 -11.88 9.98 13.40
CA TRP A 284 -10.94 11.05 13.81
C TRP A 284 -9.50 10.58 14.00
N ARG A 285 -9.21 9.29 13.74
CA ARG A 285 -7.84 8.78 13.84
C ARG A 285 -6.96 9.42 12.78
N THR A 286 -5.80 9.87 13.22
CA THR A 286 -4.67 10.24 12.34
C THR A 286 -3.58 9.19 12.50
N ASP A 287 -3.01 8.72 11.39
CA ASP A 287 -1.96 7.71 11.42
C ASP A 287 -1.06 7.87 10.20
N ILE A 288 0.25 7.76 10.41
CA ILE A 288 1.26 7.87 9.34
C ILE A 288 1.24 6.69 8.35
N THR A 289 0.40 5.71 8.59
CA THR A 289 0.20 4.55 7.73
C THR A 289 -1.12 4.61 6.96
N ILE A 290 -1.96 5.63 7.20
CA ILE A 290 -3.27 5.75 6.58
C ILE A 290 -3.32 6.97 5.67
N GLY A 291 -3.63 6.71 4.39
CA GLY A 291 -3.90 7.67 3.34
C GLY A 291 -5.24 7.42 2.68
N PHE A 292 -5.36 7.75 1.39
CA PHE A 292 -6.58 7.53 0.61
C PHE A 292 -6.36 7.73 -0.89
N ARG A 293 -7.33 7.27 -1.69
CA ARG A 293 -7.56 7.66 -3.08
C ARG A 293 -9.02 8.01 -3.30
N CYS A 294 -9.35 8.66 -4.41
CA CYS A 294 -10.73 9.04 -4.72
C CYS A 294 -11.31 8.22 -5.85
N ALA A 295 -12.64 8.15 -5.89
CA ALA A 295 -13.44 7.58 -6.96
C ALA A 295 -14.48 8.59 -7.47
N SER A 296 -15.02 8.36 -8.66
CA SER A 296 -16.17 9.12 -9.17
C SER A 296 -17.11 8.21 -9.96
N ASP A 297 -18.36 8.58 -9.98
CA ASP A 297 -19.35 7.87 -10.78
C ASP A 297 -19.09 8.10 -12.28
N VAL A 298 -19.53 7.16 -13.11
CA VAL A 298 -19.58 7.36 -14.56
C VAL A 298 -20.81 8.22 -14.87
N GLU A 299 -20.60 9.37 -15.50
CA GLU A 299 -21.72 10.20 -15.95
C GLU A 299 -22.57 9.42 -16.95
N VAL A 300 -23.82 9.27 -16.65
CA VAL A 300 -24.81 8.76 -17.60
C VAL A 300 -25.12 9.92 -18.55
N VAL A 301 -24.54 9.91 -19.73
CA VAL A 301 -25.00 10.80 -20.81
C VAL A 301 -26.32 10.23 -21.28
N ASP A 302 -27.43 10.79 -20.79
CA ASP A 302 -28.75 10.49 -21.34
C ASP A 302 -28.71 10.75 -22.84
N SER A 303 -28.84 9.70 -23.64
CA SER A 303 -29.00 9.86 -25.07
C SER A 303 -30.21 10.75 -25.29
N PRO A 304 -30.15 11.81 -26.11
CA PRO A 304 -31.27 12.66 -26.37
C PRO A 304 -32.42 11.74 -26.86
N THR A 305 -33.51 11.72 -26.11
CA THR A 305 -34.75 11.04 -26.52
C THR A 305 -35.10 11.55 -27.92
N ALA A 306 -35.01 10.67 -28.90
CA ALA A 306 -35.48 10.98 -30.23
C ALA A 306 -36.95 11.39 -30.11
N SER A 307 -37.22 12.70 -30.14
CA SER A 307 -38.57 13.24 -30.25
C SER A 307 -39.15 12.76 -31.56
N LYS A 308 -40.18 11.95 -31.45
CA LYS A 308 -41.03 11.57 -32.57
C LYS A 308 -41.87 12.75 -33.06
#